data_80cb8019744e3bdd224507b2dda1bb3b
#
_entry.id   80cb8019744e3bdd224507b2dda1bb3b
#
_cell.length_a   1.000
_cell.length_b   1.000
_cell.length_c   1.000
_cell.angle_alpha   90.00
_cell.angle_beta   90.00
_cell.angle_gamma   90.00
#
_symmetry.space_group_name_H-M   'P 1'
#
loop_
_entity.id
_entity.type
_entity.pdbx_description
1 polymer ?
#
loop_
_entity_poly.entity_id
_entity_poly.type
_entity_poly.pdbx_seq_one_letter_code
_entity_poly.pdbx_strand_id
1 'polypeptide(L)'
;SKWAASGLLARVYLFYNGVYNSDLDANGTIINQAAALAYLEDMIANSGHDLFEDYSQNFHLTGEHGVESVFEVSHGDLLPWWDWEYVRGGEGNLAAQMQGPRVTGSDKWDRGWSFGTVSQKLVDDMAGDPRLYYTVLFQDSLDGSLVKGYQHTGYFSNKYSSDAEHWATGGQFELNRTCNFRVIRFSDVLLMAAELGSPNAQDYLDRVRTRVGLESIQATPENIYNERRLELSLEGLRYFDVIRKGMAFASEEFTSIGLRGPNYEGDQVIFDVTFNSTTKGLFPIPQSEIDLSGGLFKQNAGY
;
A
#
# COMPACT_ATOMS: atom_id res chain seq x y z
N SER A 1 12.00 -13.47 -9.00
CA SER A 1 12.11 -14.85 -8.47
C SER A 1 10.80 -15.60 -8.69
N LYS A 2 10.80 -16.93 -8.60
CA LYS A 2 9.55 -17.73 -8.65
C LYS A 2 8.62 -17.36 -7.49
N TRP A 3 9.15 -16.96 -6.37
CA TRP A 3 8.40 -16.59 -5.18
C TRP A 3 7.61 -15.29 -5.37
N ALA A 4 8.22 -14.31 -6.02
CA ALA A 4 7.51 -13.09 -6.41
C ALA A 4 6.32 -13.40 -7.34
N ALA A 5 6.50 -14.33 -8.31
CA ALA A 5 5.43 -14.77 -9.19
C ALA A 5 4.32 -15.50 -8.42
N SER A 6 4.66 -16.38 -7.48
CA SER A 6 3.69 -17.09 -6.63
C SER A 6 2.86 -16.12 -5.79
N GLY A 7 3.50 -15.16 -5.11
CA GLY A 7 2.81 -14.15 -4.31
C GLY A 7 1.91 -13.25 -5.16
N LEU A 8 2.38 -12.83 -6.33
CA LEU A 8 1.58 -12.02 -7.25
C LEU A 8 0.38 -12.80 -7.79
N LEU A 9 0.57 -14.08 -8.16
CA LEU A 9 -0.51 -14.94 -8.64
C LEU A 9 -1.62 -15.09 -7.60
N ALA A 10 -1.26 -15.35 -6.35
CA ALA A 10 -2.24 -15.44 -5.26
C ALA A 10 -3.00 -14.12 -5.03
N ARG A 11 -2.31 -12.98 -5.10
CA ARG A 11 -2.93 -11.65 -5.00
C ARG A 11 -3.91 -11.40 -6.15
N VAL A 12 -3.52 -11.75 -7.39
CA VAL A 12 -4.39 -11.67 -8.58
C VAL A 12 -5.60 -12.58 -8.42
N TYR A 13 -5.40 -13.81 -7.95
CA TYR A 13 -6.50 -14.74 -7.70
C TYR A 13 -7.50 -14.18 -6.68
N LEU A 14 -7.03 -13.69 -5.53
CA LEU A 14 -7.89 -13.10 -4.49
C LEU A 14 -8.72 -11.93 -5.03
N PHE A 15 -8.11 -11.06 -5.82
CA PHE A 15 -8.80 -9.95 -6.44
C PHE A 15 -9.81 -10.43 -7.48
N TYR A 16 -9.39 -11.28 -8.41
CA TYR A 16 -10.23 -11.78 -9.50
C TYR A 16 -11.43 -12.55 -8.96
N ASN A 17 -11.19 -13.48 -8.04
CA ASN A 17 -12.26 -14.27 -7.43
C ASN A 17 -13.25 -13.39 -6.65
N GLY A 18 -12.76 -12.42 -5.88
CA GLY A 18 -13.62 -11.49 -5.13
C GLY A 18 -14.47 -10.58 -6.02
N VAL A 19 -13.95 -10.15 -7.17
CA VAL A 19 -14.68 -9.27 -8.11
C VAL A 19 -15.63 -10.05 -9.02
N TYR A 20 -15.19 -11.19 -9.55
CA TYR A 20 -15.91 -11.94 -10.58
C TYR A 20 -16.59 -13.21 -10.07
N ASN A 21 -16.34 -13.59 -8.82
CA ASN A 21 -16.84 -14.82 -8.19
C ASN A 21 -16.58 -16.09 -9.04
N SER A 22 -15.38 -16.16 -9.60
CA SER A 22 -14.95 -17.27 -10.46
C SER A 22 -13.45 -17.54 -10.28
N ASP A 23 -13.05 -18.76 -10.65
CA ASP A 23 -11.63 -19.12 -10.69
C ASP A 23 -10.91 -18.38 -11.84
N LEU A 24 -9.63 -18.18 -11.68
CA LEU A 24 -8.78 -17.52 -12.68
C LEU A 24 -8.37 -18.54 -13.74
N ASP A 25 -8.67 -18.27 -15.00
CA ASP A 25 -8.14 -19.02 -16.15
C ASP A 25 -6.87 -18.34 -16.67
N ALA A 26 -5.74 -18.98 -16.42
CA ALA A 26 -4.43 -18.57 -16.95
C ALA A 26 -4.11 -19.40 -18.21
N ASN A 27 -4.73 -19.05 -19.33
CA ASN A 27 -4.50 -19.69 -20.63
C ASN A 27 -4.73 -21.23 -20.60
N GLY A 28 -5.87 -21.65 -20.06
CA GLY A 28 -6.26 -23.05 -19.91
C GLY A 28 -5.75 -23.71 -18.62
N THR A 29 -4.97 -23.01 -17.81
CA THR A 29 -4.62 -23.47 -16.47
C THR A 29 -5.54 -22.78 -15.46
N ILE A 30 -6.39 -23.57 -14.82
CA ILE A 30 -7.32 -23.03 -13.81
C ILE A 30 -6.62 -22.88 -12.48
N ILE A 31 -6.61 -21.65 -11.98
CA ILE A 31 -6.15 -21.31 -10.63
C ILE A 31 -7.38 -21.11 -9.76
N ASN A 32 -7.65 -22.08 -8.94
CA ASN A 32 -8.69 -22.05 -7.90
C ASN A 32 -8.06 -21.72 -6.53
N GLN A 33 -8.89 -21.62 -5.49
CA GLN A 33 -8.45 -21.33 -4.12
C GLN A 33 -7.36 -22.30 -3.64
N ALA A 34 -7.52 -23.59 -3.88
CA ALA A 34 -6.55 -24.60 -3.44
C ALA A 34 -5.20 -24.47 -4.17
N ALA A 35 -5.22 -24.17 -5.48
CA ALA A 35 -4.01 -23.94 -6.26
C ALA A 35 -3.28 -22.66 -5.80
N ALA A 36 -4.00 -21.56 -5.60
CA ALA A 36 -3.43 -20.31 -5.10
C ALA A 36 -2.81 -20.50 -3.70
N LEU A 37 -3.50 -21.21 -2.81
CA LEU A 37 -2.97 -21.55 -1.48
C LEU A 37 -1.71 -22.41 -1.58
N ALA A 38 -1.69 -23.42 -2.44
CA ALA A 38 -0.53 -24.30 -2.58
C ALA A 38 0.75 -23.55 -2.99
N TYR A 39 0.64 -22.52 -3.85
CA TYR A 39 1.78 -21.67 -4.20
C TYR A 39 2.31 -20.85 -3.01
N LEU A 40 1.42 -20.39 -2.13
CA LEU A 40 1.83 -19.66 -0.93
C LEU A 40 2.45 -20.59 0.11
N GLU A 41 1.86 -21.76 0.33
CA GLU A 41 2.41 -22.77 1.26
C GLU A 41 3.80 -23.25 0.82
N ASP A 42 4.02 -23.49 -0.49
CA ASP A 42 5.36 -23.81 -1.01
C ASP A 42 6.34 -22.65 -0.74
N MET A 43 5.90 -21.42 -0.93
CA MET A 43 6.74 -20.25 -0.61
C MET A 43 7.05 -20.17 0.88
N ILE A 44 6.06 -20.30 1.75
CA ILE A 44 6.24 -20.21 3.21
C ILE A 44 7.22 -21.27 3.69
N ALA A 45 7.12 -22.48 3.14
CA ALA A 45 7.97 -23.61 3.55
C ALA A 45 9.40 -23.57 2.97
N ASN A 46 9.59 -23.03 1.75
CA ASN A 46 10.80 -23.29 0.96
C ASN A 46 11.54 -22.06 0.45
N SER A 47 11.00 -20.84 0.66
CA SER A 47 11.63 -19.63 0.08
C SER A 47 12.80 -19.09 0.90
N GLY A 48 12.82 -19.37 2.20
CA GLY A 48 13.73 -18.73 3.15
C GLY A 48 13.33 -17.30 3.53
N HIS A 49 12.19 -16.80 3.03
CA HIS A 49 11.62 -15.53 3.53
C HIS A 49 11.02 -15.73 4.92
N ASP A 50 11.08 -14.67 5.72
CA ASP A 50 10.47 -14.61 7.06
C ASP A 50 10.10 -13.17 7.40
N LEU A 51 9.42 -12.96 8.54
CA LEU A 51 9.18 -11.64 9.09
C LEU A 51 10.45 -11.07 9.71
N PHE A 52 10.68 -9.77 9.60
CA PHE A 52 11.63 -9.09 10.47
C PHE A 52 11.13 -9.14 11.91
N GLU A 53 12.06 -9.28 12.86
CA GLU A 53 11.73 -9.15 14.29
C GLU A 53 11.26 -7.73 14.62
N ASP A 54 11.92 -6.73 14.05
CA ASP A 54 11.52 -5.33 14.16
C ASP A 54 10.73 -4.91 12.90
N TYR A 55 9.46 -4.61 13.10
CA TYR A 55 8.55 -4.15 12.03
C TYR A 55 9.10 -2.95 11.26
N SER A 56 9.78 -2.03 11.92
CA SER A 56 10.27 -0.80 11.32
C SER A 56 11.29 -1.05 10.21
N GLN A 57 12.06 -2.14 10.28
CA GLN A 57 13.06 -2.50 9.27
C GLN A 57 12.49 -2.62 7.86
N ASN A 58 11.20 -2.91 7.74
CA ASN A 58 10.52 -2.93 6.43
C ASN A 58 10.61 -1.60 5.68
N PHE A 59 10.86 -0.50 6.36
CA PHE A 59 10.79 0.84 5.78
C PHE A 59 12.10 1.62 5.88
N HIS A 60 13.17 0.96 6.34
CA HIS A 60 14.53 1.50 6.40
C HIS A 60 15.43 0.93 5.30
N LEU A 61 16.50 1.65 4.96
CA LEU A 61 17.52 1.19 4.00
C LEU A 61 18.12 -0.16 4.40
N THR A 62 18.35 -0.37 5.69
CA THR A 62 18.92 -1.63 6.22
C THR A 62 18.03 -2.85 6.02
N GLY A 63 16.73 -2.64 5.79
CA GLY A 63 15.77 -3.70 5.50
C GLY A 63 15.53 -3.94 4.01
N GLU A 64 16.19 -3.17 3.14
CA GLU A 64 16.06 -3.37 1.70
C GLU A 64 16.64 -4.71 1.26
N HIS A 65 15.89 -5.40 0.37
CA HIS A 65 16.22 -6.76 -0.07
C HIS A 65 16.38 -7.77 1.08
N GLY A 66 15.86 -7.44 2.26
CA GLY A 66 15.94 -8.27 3.45
C GLY A 66 14.98 -9.46 3.42
N VAL A 67 14.94 -10.20 4.54
CA VAL A 67 14.25 -11.49 4.65
C VAL A 67 12.72 -11.38 4.39
N GLU A 68 12.10 -10.25 4.73
CA GLU A 68 10.67 -10.03 4.53
C GLU A 68 10.33 -9.55 3.10
N SER A 69 11.32 -9.09 2.31
CA SER A 69 11.10 -8.59 0.95
C SER A 69 10.98 -9.74 -0.06
N VAL A 70 9.78 -10.08 -0.47
CA VAL A 70 9.51 -11.09 -1.52
C VAL A 70 9.66 -10.51 -2.92
N PHE A 71 9.13 -9.30 -3.12
CA PHE A 71 9.30 -8.53 -4.34
C PHE A 71 9.41 -7.04 -4.01
N GLU A 72 10.46 -6.44 -4.51
CA GLU A 72 10.84 -5.06 -4.22
C GLU A 72 11.31 -4.39 -5.50
N VAL A 73 10.89 -3.15 -5.69
CA VAL A 73 11.39 -2.26 -6.75
C VAL A 73 12.50 -1.41 -6.16
N SER A 74 13.69 -1.59 -6.70
CA SER A 74 14.87 -0.83 -6.28
C SER A 74 14.83 0.59 -6.83
N HIS A 75 15.21 1.52 -5.99
CA HIS A 75 15.41 2.92 -6.34
C HIS A 75 16.82 3.37 -5.96
N GLY A 76 17.31 4.40 -6.65
CA GLY A 76 18.67 4.89 -6.46
C GLY A 76 18.81 6.37 -6.77
N ASP A 77 20.06 6.87 -6.68
CA ASP A 77 20.39 8.26 -6.93
C ASP A 77 21.64 8.43 -7.83
N LEU A 78 22.05 7.36 -8.50
CA LEU A 78 23.24 7.36 -9.35
C LEU A 78 23.04 8.10 -10.66
N LEU A 79 21.84 8.03 -11.22
CA LEU A 79 21.50 8.73 -12.45
C LEU A 79 20.76 10.03 -12.12
N PRO A 80 21.31 11.19 -12.51
CA PRO A 80 20.61 12.44 -12.31
C PRO A 80 19.35 12.49 -13.17
N TRP A 81 18.21 12.74 -12.55
CA TRP A 81 17.02 13.04 -13.31
C TRP A 81 17.01 14.53 -13.66
N TRP A 82 17.26 14.80 -14.93
CA TRP A 82 17.31 16.17 -15.47
C TRP A 82 16.01 16.63 -16.10
N ASP A 83 15.09 15.69 -16.35
CA ASP A 83 13.95 15.92 -17.19
C ASP A 83 12.69 15.40 -16.52
N TRP A 84 11.71 16.26 -16.35
CA TRP A 84 10.37 15.90 -15.92
C TRP A 84 9.61 15.10 -17.00
N GLU A 85 10.21 14.90 -18.17
CA GLU A 85 9.67 14.02 -19.19
C GLU A 85 9.85 12.56 -18.73
N TYR A 86 8.74 11.91 -18.57
CA TYR A 86 8.56 10.55 -18.05
C TYR A 86 9.42 9.46 -18.72
N VAL A 87 9.94 9.72 -19.90
CA VAL A 87 10.65 8.74 -20.75
C VAL A 87 12.13 8.60 -20.43
N ARG A 88 12.70 9.55 -19.69
CA ARG A 88 14.13 9.58 -19.31
C ARG A 88 14.36 9.54 -17.82
N GLY A 89 13.33 9.11 -17.10
CA GLY A 89 13.19 9.24 -15.67
C GLY A 89 14.40 8.81 -14.87
N GLY A 90 14.54 9.44 -13.72
CA GLY A 90 15.49 9.07 -12.68
C GLY A 90 15.18 7.72 -12.06
N GLU A 91 16.05 7.30 -11.17
CA GLU A 91 15.97 6.03 -10.44
C GLU A 91 15.23 6.17 -9.10
N GLY A 92 14.86 7.39 -8.71
CA GLY A 92 14.33 7.68 -7.40
C GLY A 92 12.86 7.29 -7.20
N ASN A 93 12.49 7.08 -5.94
CA ASN A 93 11.11 6.83 -5.53
C ASN A 93 10.33 8.15 -5.44
N LEU A 94 9.67 8.53 -6.51
CA LEU A 94 8.86 9.74 -6.53
C LEU A 94 7.65 9.66 -5.57
N ALA A 95 7.13 8.47 -5.28
CA ALA A 95 6.02 8.32 -4.35
C ALA A 95 6.40 8.78 -2.93
N ALA A 96 7.62 8.50 -2.47
CA ALA A 96 8.13 8.98 -1.19
C ALA A 96 8.20 10.52 -1.16
N GLN A 97 8.65 11.14 -2.24
CA GLN A 97 8.64 12.60 -2.39
C GLN A 97 7.22 13.18 -2.36
N MET A 98 6.29 12.56 -3.08
CA MET A 98 4.90 13.01 -3.16
C MET A 98 4.18 12.92 -1.82
N GLN A 99 4.38 11.83 -1.07
CA GLN A 99 3.68 11.56 0.19
C GLN A 99 4.32 12.24 1.41
N GLY A 100 5.59 12.58 1.32
CA GLY A 100 6.32 13.22 2.42
C GLY A 100 5.74 14.58 2.81
N PRO A 101 5.91 14.99 4.08
CA PRO A 101 5.43 16.28 4.56
C PRO A 101 6.18 17.42 3.90
N ARG A 102 5.48 18.50 3.57
CA ARG A 102 6.09 19.75 3.08
C ARG A 102 6.62 20.55 4.25
N VAL A 103 7.83 20.24 4.67
CA VAL A 103 8.52 20.88 5.80
C VAL A 103 9.72 21.68 5.31
N THR A 104 10.02 22.77 5.98
CA THR A 104 11.22 23.56 5.76
C THR A 104 11.99 23.72 7.07
N GLY A 105 13.33 23.70 6.99
CA GLY A 105 14.20 23.84 8.17
C GLY A 105 14.22 22.63 9.09
N SER A 106 13.92 21.45 8.58
CA SER A 106 14.07 20.17 9.27
C SER A 106 15.36 19.49 8.83
N ASP A 107 16.02 18.83 9.76
CA ASP A 107 17.18 17.98 9.47
C ASP A 107 16.76 16.55 9.10
N LYS A 108 15.51 16.19 9.39
CA LYS A 108 14.97 14.84 9.16
C LYS A 108 14.00 14.77 7.99
N TRP A 109 13.15 15.77 7.82
CA TRP A 109 12.12 15.82 6.80
C TRP A 109 12.37 16.99 5.85
N ASP A 110 12.43 16.78 4.56
CA ASP A 110 12.68 17.89 3.64
C ASP A 110 11.81 17.83 2.40
N ARG A 111 11.16 18.96 2.15
CA ARG A 111 10.53 19.32 0.89
C ARG A 111 9.61 18.29 0.27
N GLY A 112 8.95 17.42 1.05
CA GLY A 112 7.87 16.58 0.56
C GLY A 112 6.75 17.44 -0.03
N TRP A 113 5.90 16.83 -0.86
CA TRP A 113 4.82 17.57 -1.53
C TRP A 113 3.49 17.51 -0.80
N SER A 114 3.38 16.71 0.24
CA SER A 114 2.17 16.52 1.06
C SER A 114 0.95 16.05 0.24
N PHE A 115 1.15 15.22 -0.76
CA PHE A 115 0.07 14.59 -1.50
C PHE A 115 -0.37 13.29 -0.81
N GLY A 116 -1.67 12.95 -0.92
CA GLY A 116 -2.17 11.71 -0.35
C GLY A 116 -2.04 11.63 1.17
N THR A 117 -2.40 12.70 1.87
CA THR A 117 -2.40 12.75 3.34
C THR A 117 -3.28 11.66 3.94
N VAL A 118 -2.89 11.16 5.12
CA VAL A 118 -3.58 10.06 5.79
C VAL A 118 -4.90 10.53 6.40
N SER A 119 -5.94 9.70 6.31
CA SER A 119 -7.25 10.02 6.87
C SER A 119 -7.31 9.80 8.38
N GLN A 120 -8.15 10.57 9.09
CA GLN A 120 -8.45 10.36 10.51
C GLN A 120 -8.94 8.93 10.77
N LYS A 121 -9.74 8.37 9.85
CA LYS A 121 -10.28 7.01 9.99
C LYS A 121 -9.17 5.97 10.17
N LEU A 122 -8.06 6.06 9.43
CA LEU A 122 -6.95 5.12 9.61
C LEU A 122 -6.30 5.30 10.99
N VAL A 123 -6.12 6.53 11.44
CA VAL A 123 -5.54 6.82 12.76
C VAL A 123 -6.42 6.24 13.87
N ASP A 124 -7.75 6.40 13.75
CA ASP A 124 -8.73 5.88 14.71
C ASP A 124 -8.73 4.34 14.70
N ASP A 125 -8.69 3.71 13.51
CA ASP A 125 -8.63 2.26 13.35
C ASP A 125 -7.33 1.64 13.92
N MET A 126 -6.24 2.41 13.94
CA MET A 126 -4.95 2.01 14.52
C MET A 126 -4.78 2.44 15.99
N ALA A 127 -5.80 2.96 16.64
CA ALA A 127 -5.70 3.40 18.03
C ALA A 127 -5.29 2.24 18.94
N GLY A 128 -4.17 2.38 19.63
CA GLY A 128 -3.59 1.34 20.49
C GLY A 128 -2.77 0.27 19.75
N ASP A 129 -2.69 0.31 18.42
CA ASP A 129 -1.82 -0.59 17.66
C ASP A 129 -0.37 -0.05 17.68
N PRO A 130 0.62 -0.89 18.07
CA PRO A 130 2.02 -0.47 18.12
C PRO A 130 2.58 0.01 16.78
N ARG A 131 1.98 -0.40 15.65
CA ARG A 131 2.39 0.01 14.29
C ARG A 131 1.98 1.43 13.92
N LEU A 132 1.11 2.09 14.72
CA LEU A 132 0.57 3.41 14.39
C LEU A 132 1.68 4.40 14.04
N TYR A 133 2.68 4.54 14.89
CA TYR A 133 3.75 5.53 14.71
C TYR A 133 4.80 5.15 13.66
N TYR A 134 4.84 3.88 13.25
CA TYR A 134 5.63 3.43 12.09
C TYR A 134 4.88 3.65 10.77
N THR A 135 3.56 3.72 10.83
CA THR A 135 2.69 3.88 9.66
C THR A 135 2.36 5.34 9.39
N VAL A 136 2.04 6.09 10.44
CA VAL A 136 1.55 7.48 10.36
C VAL A 136 2.53 8.43 11.02
N LEU A 137 2.95 9.44 10.27
CA LEU A 137 3.72 10.56 10.76
C LEU A 137 2.75 11.69 11.12
N PHE A 138 2.83 12.15 12.35
CA PHE A 138 1.98 13.22 12.89
C PHE A 138 2.65 14.58 12.70
N GLN A 139 1.90 15.60 12.29
CA GLN A 139 2.45 16.94 12.11
C GLN A 139 3.16 17.48 13.38
N ASP A 140 2.63 17.15 14.57
CA ASP A 140 3.16 17.64 15.84
C ASP A 140 4.51 16.97 16.21
N SER A 141 4.90 15.91 15.48
CA SER A 141 6.22 15.26 15.64
C SER A 141 7.28 15.77 14.65
N LEU A 142 6.92 16.71 13.78
CA LEU A 142 7.85 17.26 12.80
C LEU A 142 8.75 18.31 13.45
N ASP A 143 10.05 18.22 13.16
CA ASP A 143 11.05 19.24 13.45
C ASP A 143 11.10 20.22 12.28
N GLY A 144 10.71 21.44 12.45
CA GLY A 144 10.69 22.44 11.37
C GLY A 144 9.31 23.01 11.12
N SER A 145 9.20 23.82 10.07
CA SER A 145 7.97 24.53 9.73
C SER A 145 7.20 23.81 8.65
N LEU A 146 6.02 23.27 9.00
CA LEU A 146 5.12 22.65 8.06
C LEU A 146 4.39 23.69 7.19
N VAL A 147 4.46 23.51 5.87
CA VAL A 147 3.65 24.26 4.92
C VAL A 147 2.40 23.44 4.63
N LYS A 148 1.26 23.86 5.16
CA LYS A 148 -0.03 23.20 4.95
C LYS A 148 -0.41 23.21 3.47
N GLY A 149 -0.64 22.02 2.90
CA GLY A 149 -1.10 21.86 1.53
C GLY A 149 -2.63 21.82 1.42
N TYR A 150 -3.12 21.67 0.19
CA TYR A 150 -4.53 21.38 -0.07
C TYR A 150 -4.95 20.06 0.57
N GLN A 151 -6.12 20.02 1.19
CA GLN A 151 -6.66 18.85 1.88
C GLN A 151 -5.76 18.29 3.01
N HIS A 152 -5.05 19.18 3.66
CA HIS A 152 -4.16 18.84 4.77
C HIS A 152 -4.94 18.22 5.95
N THR A 153 -4.53 17.01 6.39
CA THR A 153 -5.13 16.30 7.52
C THR A 153 -4.30 16.38 8.80
N GLY A 154 -3.04 16.80 8.73
CA GLY A 154 -2.07 16.71 9.83
C GLY A 154 -1.38 15.35 9.95
N TYR A 155 -1.68 14.42 9.05
CA TYR A 155 -1.12 13.07 9.04
C TYR A 155 -0.50 12.75 7.69
N PHE A 156 0.68 12.11 7.72
CA PHE A 156 1.44 11.74 6.52
C PHE A 156 1.83 10.27 6.57
N SER A 157 2.22 9.71 5.43
CA SER A 157 2.82 8.39 5.40
C SER A 157 4.19 8.43 6.10
N ASN A 158 4.43 7.46 7.01
CA ASN A 158 5.74 7.25 7.62
C ASN A 158 6.47 6.02 7.05
N LYS A 159 5.79 5.21 6.23
CA LYS A 159 6.39 4.05 5.58
C LYS A 159 7.25 4.44 4.38
N TYR A 160 6.73 5.31 3.54
CA TYR A 160 7.42 5.84 2.35
C TYR A 160 7.30 7.36 2.40
N SER A 161 8.32 8.02 2.94
CA SER A 161 8.28 9.45 3.23
C SER A 161 9.56 10.14 2.78
N SER A 162 9.61 11.47 2.93
CA SER A 162 10.76 12.29 2.60
C SER A 162 11.83 12.34 3.72
N ASP A 163 12.00 11.22 4.42
CA ASP A 163 13.00 11.07 5.50
C ASP A 163 14.43 11.24 4.99
N ALA A 164 15.29 11.80 5.84
CA ALA A 164 16.69 12.05 5.54
C ALA A 164 17.49 10.80 5.20
N GLU A 165 17.10 9.64 5.73
CA GLU A 165 17.71 8.35 5.41
C GLU A 165 17.65 8.04 3.90
N HIS A 166 16.62 8.54 3.22
CA HIS A 166 16.37 8.30 1.80
C HIS A 166 16.71 9.49 0.91
N TRP A 167 17.44 10.48 1.42
CA TRP A 167 17.84 11.62 0.61
C TRP A 167 18.90 11.24 -0.42
N ALA A 168 18.75 11.80 -1.60
CA ALA A 168 19.74 11.63 -2.66
C ALA A 168 21.09 12.22 -2.24
N THR A 169 22.16 11.49 -2.51
CA THR A 169 23.54 11.96 -2.38
C THR A 169 24.03 12.60 -3.67
N GLY A 170 23.33 12.34 -4.79
CA GLY A 170 23.60 12.89 -6.12
C GLY A 170 22.33 13.21 -6.87
N GLY A 171 22.49 13.79 -8.06
CA GLY A 171 21.38 14.12 -8.94
C GLY A 171 20.45 15.19 -8.40
N GLN A 172 19.18 15.11 -8.78
CA GLN A 172 18.16 16.04 -8.32
C GLN A 172 17.48 15.54 -7.06
N PHE A 173 17.69 16.23 -5.97
CA PHE A 173 17.28 15.86 -4.62
C PHE A 173 15.83 15.37 -4.49
N GLU A 174 14.86 16.08 -5.07
CA GLU A 174 13.43 15.73 -4.96
C GLU A 174 13.03 14.48 -5.74
N LEU A 175 13.81 14.13 -6.77
CA LEU A 175 13.46 13.10 -7.73
C LEU A 175 14.26 11.81 -7.57
N ASN A 176 15.26 11.81 -6.69
CA ASN A 176 16.17 10.68 -6.49
C ASN A 176 16.12 10.14 -5.06
N ARG A 177 14.91 10.05 -4.46
CA ARG A 177 14.74 9.40 -3.16
C ARG A 177 15.11 7.92 -3.29
N THR A 178 16.00 7.44 -2.45
CA THR A 178 16.58 6.10 -2.57
C THR A 178 15.73 4.99 -1.98
N CYS A 179 14.65 5.28 -1.25
CA CYS A 179 13.85 4.24 -0.61
C CYS A 179 13.19 3.29 -1.63
N ASN A 180 13.47 2.01 -1.51
CA ASN A 180 12.85 0.97 -2.31
C ASN A 180 11.37 0.80 -1.97
N PHE A 181 10.57 0.39 -2.96
CA PHE A 181 9.17 0.07 -2.75
C PHE A 181 8.95 -1.44 -2.64
N ARG A 182 8.50 -1.91 -1.46
CA ARG A 182 8.17 -3.33 -1.21
C ARG A 182 6.81 -3.63 -1.79
N VAL A 183 6.79 -4.30 -2.95
CA VAL A 183 5.54 -4.66 -3.64
C VAL A 183 4.86 -5.84 -2.95
N ILE A 184 5.65 -6.83 -2.50
CA ILE A 184 5.15 -7.99 -1.76
C ILE A 184 6.07 -8.23 -0.57
N ARG A 185 5.51 -8.14 0.64
CA ARG A 185 6.19 -8.53 1.88
C ARG A 185 5.73 -9.91 2.34
N PHE A 186 6.54 -10.59 3.13
CA PHE A 186 6.21 -11.92 3.62
C PHE A 186 4.99 -11.93 4.55
N SER A 187 4.74 -10.83 5.28
CA SER A 187 3.49 -10.67 6.04
C SER A 187 2.23 -10.70 5.15
N ASP A 188 2.29 -10.13 3.94
CA ASP A 188 1.21 -10.25 2.96
C ASP A 188 0.99 -11.70 2.52
N VAL A 189 2.08 -12.45 2.32
CA VAL A 189 2.01 -13.88 1.96
C VAL A 189 1.33 -14.69 3.05
N LEU A 190 1.69 -14.48 4.32
CA LEU A 190 1.07 -15.16 5.47
C LEU A 190 -0.42 -14.84 5.57
N LEU A 191 -0.79 -13.57 5.45
CA LEU A 191 -2.18 -13.13 5.54
C LEU A 191 -3.03 -13.60 4.34
N MET A 192 -2.46 -13.64 3.12
CA MET A 192 -3.14 -14.23 1.96
C MET A 192 -3.34 -15.75 2.13
N ALA A 193 -2.35 -16.47 2.64
CA ALA A 193 -2.47 -17.91 2.90
C ALA A 193 -3.56 -18.18 3.98
N ALA A 194 -3.59 -17.37 5.04
CA ALA A 194 -4.64 -17.44 6.05
C ALA A 194 -6.03 -17.18 5.46
N GLU A 195 -6.16 -16.15 4.62
CA GLU A 195 -7.42 -15.79 3.94
C GLU A 195 -7.90 -16.89 2.97
N LEU A 196 -6.97 -17.57 2.30
CA LEU A 196 -7.25 -18.70 1.41
C LEU A 196 -7.57 -20.00 2.17
N GLY A 197 -7.67 -19.96 3.49
CA GLY A 197 -8.11 -21.09 4.29
C GLY A 197 -6.99 -22.11 4.60
N SER A 198 -5.76 -21.66 4.75
CA SER A 198 -4.67 -22.50 5.24
C SER A 198 -5.05 -23.20 6.54
N PRO A 199 -4.67 -24.49 6.72
CA PRO A 199 -4.78 -25.15 8.02
C PRO A 199 -3.94 -24.45 9.11
N ASN A 200 -2.93 -23.66 8.71
CA ASN A 200 -2.05 -22.92 9.60
C ASN A 200 -2.48 -21.43 9.76
N ALA A 201 -3.71 -21.08 9.36
CA ALA A 201 -4.18 -19.69 9.36
C ALA A 201 -4.02 -18.99 10.72
N GLN A 202 -4.24 -19.72 11.83
CA GLN A 202 -4.06 -19.19 13.17
C GLN A 202 -2.58 -18.84 13.45
N ASP A 203 -1.66 -19.75 13.12
CA ASP A 203 -0.23 -19.50 13.27
C ASP A 203 0.24 -18.29 12.44
N TYR A 204 -0.22 -18.19 11.20
CA TYR A 204 0.13 -17.09 10.31
C TYR A 204 -0.37 -15.73 10.82
N LEU A 205 -1.58 -15.67 11.31
CA LEU A 205 -2.13 -14.46 11.92
C LEU A 205 -1.35 -14.10 13.20
N ASP A 206 -1.08 -15.09 14.04
CA ASP A 206 -0.37 -14.88 15.31
C ASP A 206 1.07 -14.39 15.07
N ARG A 207 1.79 -14.93 14.08
CA ARG A 207 3.13 -14.45 13.71
C ARG A 207 3.15 -12.96 13.35
N VAL A 208 2.19 -12.50 12.56
CA VAL A 208 2.10 -11.08 12.20
C VAL A 208 1.80 -10.21 13.41
N ARG A 209 0.91 -10.65 14.28
CA ARG A 209 0.48 -9.90 15.46
C ARG A 209 1.53 -9.88 16.58
N THR A 210 2.06 -11.04 16.93
CA THR A 210 3.01 -11.16 18.05
C THR A 210 4.33 -10.45 17.76
N ARG A 211 4.75 -10.35 16.50
CA ARG A 211 5.92 -9.56 16.11
C ARG A 211 5.90 -8.13 16.65
N VAL A 212 4.71 -7.53 16.72
CA VAL A 212 4.52 -6.16 17.21
C VAL A 212 3.93 -6.10 18.62
N GLY A 213 3.94 -7.23 19.34
CA GLY A 213 3.48 -7.32 20.73
C GLY A 213 1.96 -7.34 20.89
N LEU A 214 1.19 -7.60 19.83
CA LEU A 214 -0.25 -7.76 19.92
C LEU A 214 -0.64 -9.18 20.34
N GLU A 215 -1.67 -9.27 21.17
CA GLU A 215 -2.22 -10.56 21.61
C GLU A 215 -2.82 -11.36 20.45
N SER A 216 -2.83 -12.69 20.59
CA SER A 216 -3.50 -13.59 19.66
C SER A 216 -5.01 -13.32 19.63
N ILE A 217 -5.58 -13.40 18.43
CA ILE A 217 -7.02 -13.38 18.20
C ILE A 217 -7.39 -14.52 17.28
N GLN A 218 -8.65 -14.98 17.32
CA GLN A 218 -9.10 -16.07 16.46
C GLN A 218 -8.95 -15.69 14.97
N ALA A 219 -8.40 -16.59 14.16
CA ALA A 219 -8.23 -16.42 12.72
C ALA A 219 -9.55 -16.56 11.97
N THR A 220 -10.50 -15.64 12.21
CA THR A 220 -11.73 -15.53 11.41
C THR A 220 -11.44 -14.75 10.13
N PRO A 221 -12.24 -14.92 9.06
CA PRO A 221 -12.08 -14.12 7.84
C PRO A 221 -12.10 -12.61 8.08
N GLU A 222 -12.89 -12.15 9.06
CA GLU A 222 -12.95 -10.74 9.43
C GLU A 222 -11.67 -10.28 10.12
N ASN A 223 -11.17 -11.03 11.10
CA ASN A 223 -9.94 -10.70 11.82
C ASN A 223 -8.72 -10.72 10.91
N ILE A 224 -8.62 -11.69 9.99
CA ILE A 224 -7.55 -11.74 8.98
C ILE A 224 -7.62 -10.52 8.05
N TYR A 225 -8.82 -10.16 7.59
CA TYR A 225 -9.00 -8.98 6.73
C TYR A 225 -8.64 -7.67 7.45
N ASN A 226 -9.03 -7.53 8.72
CA ASN A 226 -8.71 -6.36 9.52
C ASN A 226 -7.21 -6.29 9.83
N GLU A 227 -6.58 -7.43 10.16
CA GLU A 227 -5.13 -7.46 10.36
C GLU A 227 -4.38 -7.07 9.07
N ARG A 228 -4.81 -7.59 7.92
CA ARG A 228 -4.28 -7.22 6.61
C ARG A 228 -4.38 -5.71 6.37
N ARG A 229 -5.50 -5.08 6.73
CA ARG A 229 -5.70 -3.64 6.61
C ARG A 229 -4.67 -2.85 7.40
N LEU A 230 -4.44 -3.23 8.68
CA LEU A 230 -3.54 -2.49 9.58
C LEU A 230 -2.07 -2.74 9.23
N GLU A 231 -1.71 -4.00 8.97
CA GLU A 231 -0.35 -4.41 8.61
C GLU A 231 0.15 -3.76 7.31
N LEU A 232 -0.71 -3.73 6.28
CA LEU A 232 -0.35 -3.28 4.94
C LEU A 232 -0.88 -1.86 4.61
N SER A 233 -1.26 -1.10 5.63
CA SER A 233 -1.70 0.29 5.46
C SER A 233 -0.66 1.12 4.71
N LEU A 234 -1.11 1.98 3.80
CA LEU A 234 -0.30 2.90 2.99
C LEU A 234 0.70 2.22 2.02
N GLU A 235 0.51 0.92 1.75
CA GLU A 235 1.33 0.16 0.79
C GLU A 235 0.61 -0.08 -0.56
N GLY A 236 -0.42 0.72 -0.86
CA GLY A 236 -1.12 0.70 -2.15
C GLY A 236 -2.14 -0.44 -2.34
N LEU A 237 -2.42 -1.24 -1.31
CA LEU A 237 -3.26 -2.43 -1.43
C LEU A 237 -4.73 -2.21 -1.07
N ARG A 238 -5.04 -1.21 -0.23
CA ARG A 238 -6.37 -1.01 0.37
C ARG A 238 -7.49 -0.93 -0.66
N TYR A 239 -7.29 -0.22 -1.77
CA TYR A 239 -8.30 -0.08 -2.81
C TYR A 239 -8.75 -1.44 -3.35
N PHE A 240 -7.80 -2.29 -3.71
CA PHE A 240 -8.07 -3.63 -4.24
C PHE A 240 -8.74 -4.54 -3.21
N ASP A 241 -8.32 -4.48 -1.95
CA ASP A 241 -8.92 -5.25 -0.88
C ASP A 241 -10.38 -4.85 -0.61
N VAL A 242 -10.71 -3.55 -0.72
CA VAL A 242 -12.07 -3.05 -0.56
C VAL A 242 -12.96 -3.44 -1.74
N ILE A 243 -12.49 -3.25 -2.98
CA ILE A 243 -13.26 -3.56 -4.18
C ILE A 243 -13.63 -5.05 -4.26
N ARG A 244 -12.71 -5.95 -3.91
CA ARG A 244 -12.96 -7.41 -3.94
C ARG A 244 -13.93 -7.89 -2.86
N LYS A 245 -14.24 -7.08 -1.85
CA LYS A 245 -15.28 -7.36 -0.84
C LYS A 245 -16.69 -7.03 -1.35
N GLY A 246 -16.81 -6.45 -2.53
CA GLY A 246 -18.06 -6.12 -3.19
C GLY A 246 -18.50 -4.67 -3.07
N MET A 247 -19.40 -4.27 -3.95
CA MET A 247 -19.75 -2.87 -4.16
C MET A 247 -20.49 -2.22 -2.98
N ALA A 248 -21.25 -2.99 -2.21
CA ALA A 248 -21.91 -2.47 -1.00
C ALA A 248 -20.86 -2.06 0.06
N PHE A 249 -19.91 -2.94 0.31
CA PHE A 249 -18.79 -2.68 1.22
C PHE A 249 -17.92 -1.52 0.72
N ALA A 250 -17.62 -1.50 -0.59
CA ALA A 250 -16.84 -0.41 -1.18
C ALA A 250 -17.55 0.94 -1.06
N SER A 251 -18.87 0.97 -1.25
CA SER A 251 -19.67 2.18 -1.09
C SER A 251 -19.64 2.72 0.35
N GLU A 252 -19.74 1.84 1.34
CA GLU A 252 -19.64 2.20 2.75
C GLU A 252 -18.25 2.69 3.11
N GLU A 253 -17.22 1.95 2.70
CA GLU A 253 -15.83 2.20 3.09
C GLU A 253 -15.22 3.45 2.45
N PHE A 254 -15.56 3.75 1.19
CA PHE A 254 -15.01 4.87 0.44
C PHE A 254 -15.87 6.14 0.47
N THR A 255 -17.13 6.05 0.87
CA THR A 255 -17.94 7.26 1.02
C THR A 255 -17.57 7.97 2.30
N SER A 256 -17.20 9.24 2.19
CA SER A 256 -16.81 10.07 3.32
C SER A 256 -17.35 11.48 3.09
N ILE A 257 -18.31 11.87 3.91
CA ILE A 257 -18.95 13.18 3.83
C ILE A 257 -18.56 14.01 5.04
N GLY A 258 -18.15 15.26 4.79
CA GLY A 258 -17.77 16.21 5.83
C GLY A 258 -16.51 15.84 6.58
N LEU A 259 -15.60 15.03 5.97
CA LEU A 259 -14.36 14.65 6.60
C LEU A 259 -13.53 15.89 6.95
N ARG A 260 -13.12 15.95 8.22
CA ARG A 260 -12.27 17.02 8.75
C ARG A 260 -11.00 16.40 9.34
N GLY A 261 -9.86 17.02 9.12
CA GLY A 261 -8.63 16.67 9.82
C GLY A 261 -8.60 17.27 11.22
N PRO A 262 -7.99 16.60 12.20
CA PRO A 262 -7.96 17.06 13.60
C PRO A 262 -7.21 18.38 13.78
N ASN A 263 -6.27 18.64 12.89
CA ASN A 263 -5.42 19.85 12.93
C ASN A 263 -5.84 20.87 11.88
N TYR A 264 -7.06 20.75 11.37
CA TYR A 264 -7.59 21.68 10.41
C TYR A 264 -8.19 22.88 11.16
N GLU A 265 -7.63 24.06 10.95
CA GLU A 265 -8.15 25.30 11.49
C GLU A 265 -9.35 25.75 10.65
N GLY A 266 -10.54 25.70 11.23
CA GLY A 266 -11.77 26.20 10.63
C GLY A 266 -12.81 25.12 10.33
N ASP A 267 -13.94 25.57 9.80
CA ASP A 267 -15.12 24.74 9.53
C ASP A 267 -15.13 24.11 8.12
N GLN A 268 -14.03 24.21 7.38
CA GLN A 268 -13.98 23.67 6.02
C GLN A 268 -13.92 22.14 6.00
N VAL A 269 -14.73 21.56 5.16
CA VAL A 269 -14.67 20.13 4.84
C VAL A 269 -13.42 19.86 4.02
N ILE A 270 -12.60 18.89 4.43
CA ILE A 270 -11.41 18.50 3.69
C ILE A 270 -11.80 17.66 2.48
N PHE A 271 -12.70 16.70 2.69
CA PHE A 271 -13.18 15.80 1.66
C PHE A 271 -14.69 15.64 1.71
N ASP A 272 -15.28 15.59 0.54
CA ASP A 272 -16.57 14.97 0.28
C ASP A 272 -16.37 13.97 -0.87
N VAL A 273 -16.43 12.69 -0.52
CA VAL A 273 -16.26 11.60 -1.48
C VAL A 273 -17.49 10.73 -1.45
N THR A 274 -18.10 10.51 -2.62
CA THR A 274 -19.15 9.52 -2.81
C THR A 274 -18.66 8.48 -3.79
N PHE A 275 -18.61 7.23 -3.36
CA PHE A 275 -18.20 6.13 -4.23
C PHE A 275 -19.27 5.84 -5.29
N ASN A 276 -18.87 5.82 -6.57
CA ASN A 276 -19.77 5.47 -7.67
C ASN A 276 -19.73 3.96 -7.93
N SER A 277 -20.69 3.24 -7.38
CA SER A 277 -20.76 1.77 -7.52
C SER A 277 -21.09 1.30 -8.96
N THR A 278 -21.58 2.20 -9.85
CA THR A 278 -21.86 1.83 -11.24
C THR A 278 -20.59 1.53 -12.03
N THR A 279 -19.46 2.07 -11.64
CA THR A 279 -18.15 1.79 -12.24
C THR A 279 -17.58 0.43 -11.83
N LYS A 280 -18.20 -0.24 -10.87
CA LYS A 280 -17.70 -1.50 -10.26
C LYS A 280 -16.25 -1.40 -9.75
N GLY A 281 -15.83 -0.19 -9.37
CA GLY A 281 -14.46 0.07 -8.94
C GLY A 281 -13.42 0.05 -10.07
N LEU A 282 -13.83 0.02 -11.32
CA LEU A 282 -12.93 0.14 -12.46
C LEU A 282 -12.67 1.62 -12.76
N PHE A 283 -11.47 1.91 -13.27
CA PHE A 283 -11.13 3.23 -13.79
C PHE A 283 -11.54 3.35 -15.26
N PRO A 284 -11.73 4.57 -15.79
CA PRO A 284 -12.00 4.75 -17.20
C PRO A 284 -10.79 4.33 -18.04
N ILE A 285 -11.04 3.71 -19.18
CA ILE A 285 -10.00 3.51 -20.20
C ILE A 285 -9.80 4.88 -20.87
N PRO A 286 -8.55 5.38 -20.98
CA PRO A 286 -8.29 6.66 -21.65
C PRO A 286 -8.86 6.65 -23.07
N GLN A 287 -9.51 7.75 -23.48
CA GLN A 287 -10.13 7.83 -24.79
C GLN A 287 -9.13 7.60 -25.94
N SER A 288 -7.89 8.06 -25.76
CA SER A 288 -6.81 7.81 -26.71
C SER A 288 -6.56 6.32 -26.96
N GLU A 289 -6.66 5.49 -25.92
CA GLU A 289 -6.47 4.03 -26.05
C GLU A 289 -7.65 3.38 -26.80
N ILE A 290 -8.87 3.86 -26.53
CA ILE A 290 -10.07 3.42 -27.26
C ILE A 290 -9.94 3.75 -28.75
N ASP A 291 -9.52 4.99 -29.06
CA ASP A 291 -9.36 5.46 -30.45
C ASP A 291 -8.25 4.68 -31.18
N LEU A 292 -7.09 4.49 -30.53
CA LEU A 292 -5.97 3.71 -31.08
C LEU A 292 -6.33 2.24 -31.31
N SER A 293 -7.24 1.67 -30.49
CA SER A 293 -7.70 0.30 -30.68
C SER A 293 -8.62 0.11 -31.90
N GLY A 294 -9.01 1.17 -32.61
CA GLY A 294 -10.00 1.12 -33.67
C GLY A 294 -11.41 0.68 -33.18
N GLY A 295 -11.72 0.93 -31.92
CA GLY A 295 -13.01 0.58 -31.31
C GLY A 295 -13.09 -0.87 -30.78
N LEU A 296 -12.00 -1.60 -30.72
CA LEU A 296 -11.93 -2.92 -30.08
C LEU A 296 -12.10 -2.81 -28.56
N PHE A 297 -11.52 -1.78 -27.94
CA PHE A 297 -11.73 -1.51 -26.53
C PHE A 297 -13.07 -0.80 -26.32
N LYS A 298 -13.81 -1.28 -25.35
CA LYS A 298 -15.06 -0.65 -24.91
C LYS A 298 -14.82 0.01 -23.57
N GLN A 299 -15.39 1.17 -23.37
CA GLN A 299 -15.33 1.86 -22.09
C GLN A 299 -15.92 1.02 -20.96
N ASN A 300 -15.32 1.10 -19.78
CA ASN A 300 -15.86 0.49 -18.59
C ASN A 300 -17.22 1.10 -18.21
N ALA A 301 -18.06 0.31 -17.54
CA ALA A 301 -19.38 0.76 -17.12
C ALA A 301 -19.28 1.98 -16.20
N GLY A 302 -20.18 2.94 -16.38
CA GLY A 302 -20.26 4.14 -15.53
C GLY A 302 -19.47 5.35 -16.03
N TYR A 303 -18.86 5.27 -17.25
CA TYR A 303 -18.12 6.35 -17.90
C TYR A 303 -18.66 6.65 -19.29
#